data_c930f753f1775cdb6b5e541caa160a46
#
_entry.id   c930f753f1775cdb6b5e541caa160a46
#
_cell.length_a   1.000
_cell.length_b   1.000
_cell.length_c   1.000
_cell.angle_alpha   90.00
_cell.angle_beta   90.00
_cell.angle_gamma   90.00
#
_symmetry.space_group_name_H-M   'P 1'
#
loop_
_entity.id
_entity.type
_entity.pdbx_description
1 polymer ?
#
loop_
_entity_poly.entity_id
_entity_poly.type
_entity_poly.pdbx_seq_one_letter_code
_entity_poly.pdbx_strand_id
1 'polypeptide(L)'
;LNIGLPKEFFDAELPSYLQKSIQESVDVYKHLGANIVEISLPNINLSLPIYYIIAPAECSANLSRYDGVRYGYRCKNPKDIDDLFMRTREEGFGSEDKRRILIGTYALSAGYYDAYYLKAQKCRQLVANDFAEAFKKVDVILSPTTPGTAFKSGEKTSDPVEMYLQDIFTIPANLAG
;
A
#
# COMPACT_ATOMS: atom_id res chain seq x y z
N LEU A 1 -7.60 -14.48 24.43
CA LEU A 1 -7.26 -13.87 23.15
C LEU A 1 -5.77 -14.08 22.88
N ASN A 2 -5.41 -14.63 21.72
CA ASN A 2 -4.04 -14.79 21.28
C ASN A 2 -3.69 -13.65 20.33
N ILE A 3 -2.68 -12.85 20.69
CA ILE A 3 -2.23 -11.70 19.92
C ILE A 3 -0.88 -12.03 19.29
N GLY A 4 -0.80 -12.03 17.96
CA GLY A 4 0.43 -12.26 17.21
C GLY A 4 1.29 -11.01 17.10
N LEU A 5 2.58 -11.14 17.35
CA LEU A 5 3.59 -10.12 17.09
C LEU A 5 4.50 -10.61 15.97
N PRO A 6 4.40 -10.04 14.74
CA PRO A 6 5.30 -10.40 13.65
C PRO A 6 6.71 -9.89 13.94
N LYS A 7 7.69 -10.79 14.05
CA LYS A 7 9.08 -10.42 14.34
C LYS A 7 9.66 -9.45 13.30
N GLU A 8 9.27 -9.61 12.03
CA GLU A 8 9.76 -8.79 10.92
C GLU A 8 9.38 -7.30 11.05
N PHE A 9 8.32 -6.98 11.79
CA PHE A 9 7.95 -5.58 12.05
C PHE A 9 8.79 -4.94 13.14
N PHE A 10 9.43 -5.74 13.99
CA PHE A 10 10.26 -5.29 15.10
C PHE A 10 11.76 -5.42 14.81
N ASP A 11 12.16 -6.18 13.79
CA ASP A 11 13.52 -6.23 13.27
C ASP A 11 13.93 -4.95 12.54
N ALA A 12 12.94 -4.14 12.09
CA ALA A 12 13.18 -2.83 11.51
C ALA A 12 13.66 -1.84 12.59
N GLU A 13 14.55 -0.92 12.23
CA GLU A 13 14.99 0.17 13.12
C GLU A 13 13.84 1.15 13.39
N LEU A 14 12.96 0.77 14.31
CA LEU A 14 11.90 1.65 14.78
C LEU A 14 12.43 2.68 15.76
N PRO A 15 11.96 3.93 15.73
CA PRO A 15 12.29 4.92 16.76
C PRO A 15 11.98 4.40 18.16
N SER A 16 12.87 4.69 19.13
CA SER A 16 12.77 4.18 20.51
C SER A 16 11.43 4.52 21.19
N TYR A 17 10.87 5.70 20.93
CA TYR A 17 9.56 6.07 21.47
C TYR A 17 8.43 5.19 20.94
N LEU A 18 8.52 4.75 19.68
CA LEU A 18 7.53 3.86 19.07
C LEU A 18 7.66 2.44 19.62
N GLN A 19 8.89 1.92 19.73
CA GLN A 19 9.14 0.63 20.37
C GLN A 19 8.58 0.60 21.80
N LYS A 20 8.80 1.67 22.57
CA LYS A 20 8.29 1.81 23.93
C LYS A 20 6.76 1.80 23.95
N SER A 21 6.11 2.56 23.09
CA SER A 21 4.65 2.62 23.00
C SER A 21 4.01 1.26 22.67
N ILE A 22 4.65 0.52 21.76
CA ILE A 22 4.20 -0.83 21.40
C ILE A 22 4.38 -1.78 22.58
N GLN A 23 5.53 -1.72 23.27
CA GLN A 23 5.76 -2.56 24.44
C GLN A 23 4.77 -2.27 25.57
N GLU A 24 4.49 -1.01 25.84
CA GLU A 24 3.44 -0.61 26.81
C GLU A 24 2.06 -1.18 26.42
N SER A 25 1.73 -1.15 25.13
CA SER A 25 0.46 -1.74 24.65
C SER A 25 0.43 -3.26 24.85
N VAL A 26 1.52 -3.95 24.55
CA VAL A 26 1.68 -5.40 24.79
C VAL A 26 1.49 -5.73 26.27
N ASP A 27 2.08 -4.94 27.16
CA ASP A 27 1.98 -5.17 28.62
C ASP A 27 0.55 -4.94 29.12
N VAL A 28 -0.18 -3.96 28.58
CA VAL A 28 -1.61 -3.76 28.89
C VAL A 28 -2.42 -4.98 28.46
N TYR A 29 -2.23 -5.50 27.26
CA TYR A 29 -2.96 -6.68 26.80
C TYR A 29 -2.64 -7.93 27.64
N LYS A 30 -1.37 -8.13 28.04
CA LYS A 30 -1.02 -9.21 28.97
C LYS A 30 -1.75 -9.08 30.31
N HIS A 31 -1.81 -7.88 30.89
CA HIS A 31 -2.55 -7.65 32.14
C HIS A 31 -4.05 -7.91 32.00
N LEU A 32 -4.61 -7.70 30.81
CA LEU A 32 -5.99 -8.02 30.48
C LEU A 32 -6.22 -9.52 30.19
N GLY A 33 -5.20 -10.36 30.31
CA GLY A 33 -5.28 -11.81 30.15
C GLY A 33 -5.10 -12.31 28.71
N ALA A 34 -4.57 -11.50 27.80
CA ALA A 34 -4.21 -11.96 26.46
C ALA A 34 -2.87 -12.71 26.46
N ASN A 35 -2.78 -13.74 25.61
CA ASN A 35 -1.53 -14.42 25.29
C ASN A 35 -0.84 -13.71 24.14
N ILE A 36 0.44 -13.39 24.31
CA ILE A 36 1.25 -12.81 23.26
C ILE A 36 2.06 -13.93 22.61
N VAL A 37 1.94 -14.06 21.31
CA VAL A 37 2.54 -15.12 20.49
C VAL A 37 3.44 -14.49 19.43
N GLU A 38 4.71 -14.84 19.42
CA GLU A 38 5.59 -14.44 18.32
C GLU A 38 5.20 -15.21 17.05
N ILE A 39 5.02 -14.49 15.95
CA ILE A 39 4.71 -15.03 14.63
C ILE A 39 5.72 -14.52 13.60
N SER A 40 5.77 -15.15 12.45
CA SER A 40 6.61 -14.75 11.31
C SER A 40 5.76 -14.55 10.06
N LEU A 41 6.05 -13.48 9.32
CA LEU A 41 5.48 -13.14 8.02
C LEU A 41 6.64 -13.00 7.00
N PRO A 42 7.28 -14.10 6.60
CA PRO A 42 8.59 -14.08 5.92
C PRO A 42 8.60 -13.36 4.57
N ASN A 43 7.44 -13.23 3.90
CA ASN A 43 7.33 -12.58 2.59
C ASN A 43 6.91 -11.10 2.70
N ILE A 44 6.83 -10.53 3.90
CA ILE A 44 6.27 -9.18 4.12
C ILE A 44 7.08 -8.09 3.41
N ASN A 45 8.39 -8.28 3.26
CA ASN A 45 9.28 -7.33 2.57
C ASN A 45 8.97 -7.21 1.06
N LEU A 46 8.22 -8.15 0.48
CA LEU A 46 7.74 -8.06 -0.90
C LEU A 46 6.55 -7.13 -1.04
N SER A 47 5.91 -6.74 0.04
CA SER A 47 4.62 -6.02 0.01
C SER A 47 4.73 -4.65 -0.67
N LEU A 48 5.75 -3.88 -0.35
CA LEU A 48 5.93 -2.55 -0.94
C LEU A 48 6.07 -2.60 -2.47
N PRO A 49 7.02 -3.36 -3.06
CA PRO A 49 7.13 -3.46 -4.52
C PRO A 49 5.89 -4.08 -5.18
N ILE A 50 5.21 -5.04 -4.55
CA ILE A 50 3.96 -5.61 -5.06
C ILE A 50 2.87 -4.54 -5.16
N TYR A 51 2.69 -3.75 -4.10
CA TYR A 51 1.70 -2.68 -4.05
C TYR A 51 1.92 -1.67 -5.18
N TYR A 52 3.18 -1.25 -5.41
CA TYR A 52 3.50 -0.26 -6.45
C TYR A 52 3.39 -0.78 -7.89
N ILE A 53 3.11 -2.05 -8.08
CA ILE A 53 2.73 -2.63 -9.37
C ILE A 53 1.21 -2.78 -9.45
N ILE A 54 0.59 -3.43 -8.45
CA ILE A 54 -0.83 -3.79 -8.50
C ILE A 54 -1.72 -2.55 -8.38
N ALA A 55 -1.49 -1.69 -7.37
CA ALA A 55 -2.33 -0.53 -7.15
C ALA A 55 -2.31 0.47 -8.31
N PRO A 56 -1.15 0.83 -8.91
CA PRO A 56 -1.12 1.62 -10.13
C PRO A 56 -1.79 0.95 -11.33
N ALA A 57 -1.65 -0.36 -11.50
CA ALA A 57 -2.31 -1.09 -12.57
C ALA A 57 -3.84 -1.00 -12.46
N GLU A 58 -4.38 -1.22 -11.27
CA GLU A 58 -5.82 -1.06 -11.01
C GLU A 58 -6.26 0.40 -11.08
N CYS A 59 -5.45 1.34 -10.59
CA CYS A 59 -5.70 2.76 -10.72
C CYS A 59 -5.83 3.16 -12.21
N SER A 60 -4.88 2.75 -13.05
CA SER A 60 -4.92 3.02 -14.49
C SER A 60 -6.19 2.48 -15.14
N ALA A 61 -6.55 1.23 -14.86
CA ALA A 61 -7.75 0.58 -15.42
C ALA A 61 -9.04 1.25 -14.93
N ASN A 62 -9.14 1.53 -13.64
CA ASN A 62 -10.35 2.12 -13.05
C ASN A 62 -10.55 3.59 -13.41
N LEU A 63 -9.48 4.40 -13.43
CA LEU A 63 -9.55 5.81 -13.75
C LEU A 63 -9.63 6.09 -15.25
N SER A 64 -9.52 5.09 -16.12
CA SER A 64 -9.76 5.24 -17.57
C SER A 64 -11.18 5.71 -17.90
N ARG A 65 -12.14 5.47 -16.99
CA ARG A 65 -13.56 5.86 -17.13
C ARG A 65 -13.82 7.36 -17.01
N TYR A 66 -12.91 8.09 -16.37
CA TYR A 66 -13.04 9.53 -16.15
C TYR A 66 -12.55 10.28 -17.40
N ASP A 67 -13.43 10.33 -18.40
CA ASP A 67 -13.18 10.87 -19.72
C ASP A 67 -13.84 12.25 -19.97
N GLY A 68 -14.63 12.73 -18.98
CA GLY A 68 -15.37 13.99 -19.08
C GLY A 68 -16.64 13.92 -19.90
N VAL A 69 -17.07 12.72 -20.34
CA VAL A 69 -18.31 12.50 -21.09
C VAL A 69 -19.40 11.94 -20.20
N ARG A 70 -19.13 10.84 -19.50
CA ARG A 70 -20.10 10.14 -18.67
C ARG A 70 -20.26 10.77 -17.29
N TYR A 71 -19.15 11.10 -16.65
CA TYR A 71 -19.09 11.69 -15.32
C TYR A 71 -17.68 12.24 -15.01
N GLY A 72 -17.56 12.94 -13.89
CA GLY A 72 -16.33 13.56 -13.45
C GLY A 72 -16.11 14.95 -14.03
N TYR A 73 -14.91 15.47 -13.83
CA TYR A 73 -14.51 16.76 -14.39
C TYR A 73 -14.53 16.72 -15.92
N ARG A 74 -14.97 17.82 -16.55
CA ARG A 74 -14.92 18.03 -18.00
C ARG A 74 -14.28 19.37 -18.29
N CYS A 75 -13.29 19.41 -19.17
CA CYS A 75 -12.64 20.65 -19.60
C CYS A 75 -13.62 21.57 -20.32
N LYS A 76 -13.39 22.87 -20.23
CA LYS A 76 -14.24 23.89 -20.89
C LYS A 76 -13.80 24.10 -22.33
N ASN A 77 -14.79 24.25 -23.24
CA ASN A 77 -14.57 24.61 -24.63
C ASN A 77 -13.52 23.75 -25.36
N PRO A 78 -13.69 22.41 -25.41
CA PRO A 78 -12.79 21.54 -26.17
C PRO A 78 -12.90 21.84 -27.68
N LYS A 79 -11.78 21.73 -28.41
CA LYS A 79 -11.74 21.94 -29.85
C LYS A 79 -12.34 20.76 -30.61
N ASP A 80 -12.07 19.56 -30.16
CA ASP A 80 -12.49 18.28 -30.70
C ASP A 80 -12.54 17.22 -29.60
N ILE A 81 -12.79 15.97 -29.95
CA ILE A 81 -12.92 14.85 -29.00
C ILE A 81 -11.59 14.50 -28.36
N ASP A 82 -10.48 14.61 -29.08
CA ASP A 82 -9.15 14.30 -28.56
C ASP A 82 -8.72 15.37 -27.57
N ASP A 83 -8.93 16.65 -27.89
CA ASP A 83 -8.69 17.78 -26.96
C ASP A 83 -9.56 17.65 -25.70
N LEU A 84 -10.82 17.21 -25.85
CA LEU A 84 -11.71 16.93 -24.71
C LEU A 84 -11.08 15.92 -23.78
N PHE A 85 -10.65 14.77 -24.27
CA PHE A 85 -10.09 13.71 -23.43
C PHE A 85 -8.75 14.12 -22.82
N MET A 86 -7.83 14.67 -23.61
CA MET A 86 -6.52 15.06 -23.13
C MET A 86 -6.61 16.12 -22.04
N ARG A 87 -7.32 17.23 -22.29
CA ARG A 87 -7.43 18.33 -21.33
C ARG A 87 -8.26 17.96 -20.11
N THR A 88 -9.32 17.21 -20.27
CA THR A 88 -10.11 16.72 -19.13
C THR A 88 -9.24 15.91 -18.16
N ARG A 89 -8.42 15.03 -18.68
CA ARG A 89 -7.54 14.21 -17.85
C ARG A 89 -6.33 14.99 -17.32
N GLU A 90 -5.79 15.92 -18.10
CA GLU A 90 -4.70 16.80 -17.66
C GLU A 90 -5.14 17.73 -16.52
N GLU A 91 -6.29 18.38 -16.67
CA GLU A 91 -6.82 19.35 -15.71
C GLU A 91 -7.44 18.67 -14.48
N GLY A 92 -8.04 17.50 -14.67
CA GLY A 92 -8.83 16.79 -13.65
C GLY A 92 -8.05 15.89 -12.72
N PHE A 93 -6.85 15.43 -13.11
CA PHE A 93 -6.01 14.58 -12.27
C PHE A 93 -4.80 15.33 -11.72
N GLY A 94 -4.51 15.10 -10.43
CA GLY A 94 -3.30 15.58 -9.79
C GLY A 94 -2.03 14.92 -10.35
N SER A 95 -0.87 15.45 -9.99
CA SER A 95 0.41 14.96 -10.49
C SER A 95 0.70 13.52 -10.07
N GLU A 96 0.36 13.15 -8.84
CA GLU A 96 0.55 11.78 -8.33
C GLU A 96 -0.42 10.79 -9.00
N ASP A 97 -1.67 11.17 -9.21
CA ASP A 97 -2.64 10.34 -9.93
C ASP A 97 -2.16 10.04 -11.35
N LYS A 98 -1.68 11.06 -12.06
CA LYS A 98 -1.09 10.92 -13.41
C LYS A 98 0.11 9.99 -13.41
N ARG A 99 1.00 10.10 -12.41
CA ARG A 99 2.15 9.21 -12.26
C ARG A 99 1.70 7.77 -12.09
N ARG A 100 0.75 7.49 -11.20
CA ARG A 100 0.21 6.14 -10.96
C ARG A 100 -0.48 5.57 -12.19
N ILE A 101 -1.27 6.38 -12.90
CA ILE A 101 -1.90 5.97 -14.16
C ILE A 101 -0.86 5.56 -15.21
N LEU A 102 0.22 6.33 -15.36
CA LEU A 102 1.30 6.03 -16.32
C LEU A 102 2.04 4.73 -15.94
N ILE A 103 2.42 4.57 -14.67
CA ILE A 103 3.07 3.34 -14.17
C ILE A 103 2.15 2.14 -14.39
N GLY A 104 0.86 2.26 -14.07
CA GLY A 104 -0.12 1.19 -14.26
C GLY A 104 -0.32 0.83 -15.72
N THR A 105 -0.41 1.82 -16.60
CA THR A 105 -0.51 1.60 -18.04
C THR A 105 0.71 0.84 -18.57
N TYR A 106 1.90 1.21 -18.11
CA TYR A 106 3.13 0.51 -18.47
C TYR A 106 3.12 -0.94 -17.98
N ALA A 107 2.78 -1.18 -16.71
CA ALA A 107 2.75 -2.51 -16.12
C ALA A 107 1.72 -3.45 -16.78
N LEU A 108 0.65 -2.88 -17.36
CA LEU A 108 -0.40 -3.64 -18.07
C LEU A 108 -0.13 -3.75 -19.59
N SER A 109 0.91 -3.12 -20.12
CA SER A 109 1.19 -3.14 -21.54
C SER A 109 1.77 -4.49 -22.04
N ALA A 110 1.65 -4.73 -23.33
CA ALA A 110 2.17 -5.94 -23.97
C ALA A 110 3.66 -6.12 -23.71
N GLY A 111 4.08 -7.31 -23.33
CA GLY A 111 5.46 -7.65 -22.97
C GLY A 111 5.84 -7.38 -21.52
N TYR A 112 5.09 -6.54 -20.79
CA TYR A 112 5.34 -6.25 -19.37
C TYR A 112 4.31 -6.85 -18.43
N TYR A 113 3.12 -7.16 -18.91
CA TYR A 113 2.03 -7.73 -18.12
C TYR A 113 2.46 -8.99 -17.35
N ASP A 114 3.06 -9.96 -18.02
CA ASP A 114 3.51 -11.20 -17.39
C ASP A 114 4.68 -10.99 -16.44
N ALA A 115 5.63 -10.13 -16.85
CA ALA A 115 6.85 -9.87 -16.09
C ALA A 115 6.60 -9.07 -14.81
N TYR A 116 5.63 -8.17 -14.81
CA TYR A 116 5.33 -7.30 -13.68
C TYR A 116 4.00 -7.65 -13.01
N TYR A 117 2.87 -7.49 -13.70
CA TYR A 117 1.55 -7.62 -13.06
C TYR A 117 1.26 -9.05 -12.59
N LEU A 118 1.41 -10.05 -13.45
CA LEU A 118 1.19 -11.46 -13.04
C LEU A 118 2.20 -11.91 -12.00
N LYS A 119 3.45 -11.48 -12.09
CA LYS A 119 4.46 -11.78 -11.08
C LYS A 119 4.09 -11.17 -9.74
N ALA A 120 3.66 -9.90 -9.72
CA ALA A 120 3.21 -9.24 -8.51
C ALA A 120 1.98 -9.94 -7.89
N GLN A 121 1.01 -10.39 -8.69
CA GLN A 121 -0.14 -11.17 -8.20
C GLN A 121 0.30 -12.50 -7.55
N LYS A 122 1.26 -13.21 -8.14
CA LYS A 122 1.81 -14.44 -7.55
C LYS A 122 2.53 -14.16 -6.22
N CYS A 123 3.32 -13.10 -6.16
CA CYS A 123 3.99 -12.67 -4.93
C CYS A 123 2.98 -12.19 -3.86
N ARG A 124 1.90 -11.51 -4.26
CA ARG A 124 0.79 -11.16 -3.36
C ARG A 124 0.21 -12.39 -2.66
N GLN A 125 0.06 -13.50 -3.40
CA GLN A 125 -0.43 -14.75 -2.82
C GLN A 125 0.50 -15.29 -1.73
N LEU A 126 1.83 -15.11 -1.85
CA LEU A 126 2.76 -15.50 -0.79
C LEU A 126 2.53 -14.69 0.48
N VAL A 127 2.32 -13.37 0.36
CA VAL A 127 1.99 -12.52 1.50
C VAL A 127 0.67 -12.94 2.14
N ALA A 128 -0.37 -13.19 1.34
CA ALA A 128 -1.67 -13.67 1.85
C ALA A 128 -1.54 -15.00 2.59
N ASN A 129 -0.72 -15.92 2.09
CA ASN A 129 -0.46 -17.21 2.74
C ASN A 129 0.22 -17.03 4.10
N ASP A 130 1.16 -16.10 4.24
CA ASP A 130 1.81 -15.81 5.53
C ASP A 130 0.77 -15.42 6.59
N PHE A 131 -0.17 -14.52 6.25
CA PHE A 131 -1.26 -14.13 7.14
C PHE A 131 -2.20 -15.32 7.45
N ALA A 132 -2.56 -16.10 6.44
CA ALA A 132 -3.42 -17.28 6.63
C ALA A 132 -2.77 -18.31 7.59
N GLU A 133 -1.45 -18.53 7.49
CA GLU A 133 -0.74 -19.41 8.41
C GLU A 133 -0.62 -18.81 9.83
N ALA A 134 -0.43 -17.49 9.92
CA ALA A 134 -0.39 -16.80 11.21
C ALA A 134 -1.74 -16.89 11.94
N PHE A 135 -2.85 -16.66 11.26
CA PHE A 135 -4.20 -16.74 11.82
C PHE A 135 -4.66 -18.14 12.22
N LYS A 136 -3.92 -19.19 11.89
CA LYS A 136 -4.13 -20.52 12.50
C LYS A 136 -3.67 -20.60 13.96
N LYS A 137 -2.83 -19.65 14.40
CA LYS A 137 -2.19 -19.65 15.74
C LYS A 137 -2.67 -18.52 16.61
N VAL A 138 -3.15 -17.44 16.03
CA VAL A 138 -3.54 -16.20 16.73
C VAL A 138 -4.89 -15.69 16.25
N ASP A 139 -5.55 -14.93 17.11
CA ASP A 139 -6.88 -14.37 16.83
C ASP A 139 -6.77 -12.99 16.18
N VAL A 140 -5.72 -12.24 16.51
CA VAL A 140 -5.42 -10.91 15.99
C VAL A 140 -3.90 -10.72 15.87
N ILE A 141 -3.48 -9.76 15.04
CA ILE A 141 -2.07 -9.37 14.87
C ILE A 141 -1.91 -7.93 15.34
N LEU A 142 -0.91 -7.67 16.17
CA LEU A 142 -0.52 -6.33 16.59
C LEU A 142 0.72 -5.89 15.79
N SER A 143 0.63 -4.72 15.18
CA SER A 143 1.72 -4.13 14.40
C SER A 143 1.79 -2.62 14.62
N PRO A 144 2.95 -1.96 14.35
CA PRO A 144 2.96 -0.52 14.17
C PRO A 144 2.01 -0.12 13.03
N THR A 145 1.51 1.11 13.06
CA THR A 145 0.70 1.66 11.97
C THR A 145 1.56 2.41 10.96
N THR A 146 2.51 3.20 11.48
CA THR A 146 3.45 4.01 10.68
C THR A 146 4.84 3.99 11.31
N PRO A 147 5.90 4.25 10.54
CA PRO A 147 7.28 4.30 11.07
C PRO A 147 7.53 5.47 12.03
N GLY A 148 6.63 6.43 12.11
CA GLY A 148 6.79 7.61 12.95
C GLY A 148 5.50 8.40 13.11
N THR A 149 5.60 9.56 13.73
CA THR A 149 4.51 10.53 13.87
C THR A 149 4.27 11.27 12.55
N ALA A 150 3.17 12.02 12.46
CA ALA A 150 2.89 12.89 11.31
C ALA A 150 4.06 13.84 11.02
N PHE A 151 4.47 13.92 9.78
CA PHE A 151 5.50 14.85 9.30
C PHE A 151 4.88 16.22 8.94
N LYS A 152 5.72 17.25 8.85
CA LYS A 152 5.26 18.61 8.53
C LYS A 152 4.83 18.71 7.06
N SER A 153 3.88 19.61 6.78
CA SER A 153 3.47 19.89 5.41
C SER A 153 4.68 20.33 4.56
N GLY A 154 4.86 19.69 3.39
CA GLY A 154 5.99 19.92 2.50
C GLY A 154 7.26 19.13 2.84
N GLU A 155 7.31 18.46 3.98
CA GLU A 155 8.37 17.50 4.32
C GLU A 155 8.19 16.21 3.50
N LYS A 156 9.29 15.51 3.15
CA LYS A 156 9.29 14.24 2.38
C LYS A 156 8.70 14.31 0.96
N THR A 157 8.51 15.48 0.42
CA THR A 157 7.96 15.65 -0.95
C THR A 157 9.01 15.50 -2.05
N SER A 158 10.29 15.56 -1.71
CA SER A 158 11.41 15.51 -2.66
C SER A 158 11.79 14.09 -3.07
N ASP A 159 11.55 13.09 -2.21
CA ASP A 159 11.81 11.68 -2.46
C ASP A 159 10.51 10.86 -2.36
N PRO A 160 9.97 10.38 -3.49
CA PRO A 160 8.78 9.52 -3.48
C PRO A 160 8.98 8.23 -2.67
N VAL A 161 10.19 7.65 -2.63
CA VAL A 161 10.47 6.40 -1.91
C VAL A 161 10.34 6.61 -0.41
N GLU A 162 10.84 7.75 0.11
CA GLU A 162 10.69 8.09 1.53
C GLU A 162 9.22 8.23 1.94
N MET A 163 8.40 8.83 1.06
CA MET A 163 6.96 8.91 1.27
C MET A 163 6.31 7.51 1.27
N TYR A 164 6.71 6.65 0.35
CA TYR A 164 6.16 5.30 0.22
C TYR A 164 6.48 4.40 1.41
N LEU A 165 7.65 4.57 2.03
CA LEU A 165 8.03 3.83 3.23
C LEU A 165 7.12 4.14 4.44
N GLN A 166 6.35 5.24 4.42
CA GLN A 166 5.38 5.53 5.49
C GLN A 166 4.27 4.48 5.58
N ASP A 167 4.00 3.75 4.51
CA ASP A 167 2.92 2.76 4.42
C ASP A 167 3.39 1.31 4.61
N ILE A 168 4.68 1.11 4.99
CA ILE A 168 5.32 -0.22 5.06
C ILE A 168 4.58 -1.20 5.97
N PHE A 169 3.91 -0.74 7.03
CA PHE A 169 3.19 -1.58 7.98
C PHE A 169 1.72 -1.82 7.59
N THR A 170 1.13 -0.96 6.77
CA THR A 170 -0.29 -1.06 6.39
C THR A 170 -0.50 -1.78 5.06
N ILE A 171 0.43 -1.63 4.12
CA ILE A 171 0.37 -2.29 2.80
C ILE A 171 0.22 -3.81 2.90
N PRO A 172 0.95 -4.54 3.76
CA PRO A 172 0.84 -6.00 3.82
C PRO A 172 -0.56 -6.50 4.12
N ALA A 173 -1.24 -5.89 5.09
CA ALA A 173 -2.62 -6.25 5.44
C ALA A 173 -3.58 -5.99 4.27
N ASN A 174 -3.42 -4.85 3.56
CA ASN A 174 -4.23 -4.53 2.38
C ASN A 174 -4.00 -5.51 1.21
N LEU A 175 -2.78 -6.02 1.05
CA LEU A 175 -2.46 -7.01 0.01
C LEU A 175 -2.97 -8.41 0.36
N ALA A 176 -2.98 -8.77 1.63
CA ALA A 176 -3.44 -10.07 2.09
C ALA A 176 -4.96 -10.25 1.91
N GLY A 177 -5.74 -9.20 2.09
CA GLY A 177 -7.20 -9.17 1.88
C GLY A 177 -8.00 -9.38 3.15
#